data_3434c76a4c762957497a256d2c98a5f2
#
_entry.id   3434c76a4c762957497a256d2c98a5f2
#
_cell.length_a   1.000
_cell.length_b   1.000
_cell.length_c   1.000
_cell.angle_alpha   90.00
_cell.angle_beta   90.00
_cell.angle_gamma   90.00
#
_symmetry.space_group_name_H-M   'P 1'
#
loop_
_entity.id
_entity.type
_entity.pdbx_description
1 polymer ?
#
loop_
_entity_poly.entity_id
_entity_poly.type
_entity_poly.pdbx_seq_one_letter_code
_entity_poly.pdbx_strand_id
1 'polypeptide(L)'
;MKIGIFGGSFNPVHSGHVGIVKKAVDSLGLDRCIVVPAALNPFKADAANAKFSSCDRLLLVRAAFNGIEKVVVDDREIVRGGISYAIDTVREIAAENPGAEL
;
A
#
# COMPACT_ATOMS: atom_id res chain seq x y z
N MET A 1 -4.61 -14.54 12.83
CA MET A 1 -4.20 -14.10 11.48
C MET A 1 -3.26 -12.91 11.60
N LYS A 2 -2.14 -12.97 10.91
CA LYS A 2 -1.17 -11.87 10.86
C LYS A 2 -1.32 -11.13 9.54
N ILE A 3 -1.54 -9.83 9.61
CA ILE A 3 -1.70 -8.97 8.44
C ILE A 3 -0.63 -7.89 8.45
N GLY A 4 0.15 -7.82 7.37
CA GLY A 4 1.11 -6.74 7.16
C GLY A 4 0.48 -5.62 6.35
N ILE A 5 0.86 -4.38 6.64
CA ILE A 5 0.42 -3.21 5.90
C ILE A 5 1.67 -2.53 5.36
N PHE A 6 1.75 -2.40 4.05
CA PHE A 6 2.87 -1.75 3.37
C PHE A 6 2.36 -0.53 2.62
N GLY A 7 2.63 0.64 3.18
CA GLY A 7 2.22 1.90 2.58
C GLY A 7 3.37 2.60 1.89
N GLY A 8 3.06 3.40 0.90
CA GLY A 8 4.05 4.21 0.21
C GLY A 8 3.45 4.99 -0.94
N SER A 9 4.20 5.95 -1.46
CA SER A 9 3.78 6.74 -2.61
C SER A 9 3.92 5.96 -3.93
N PHE A 10 4.89 5.05 -4.01
CA PHE A 10 5.15 4.25 -5.23
C PHE A 10 5.20 5.12 -6.49
N ASN A 11 6.21 5.94 -6.56
CA ASN A 11 6.33 6.94 -7.64
C ASN A 11 7.63 6.78 -8.44
N PRO A 12 7.77 5.74 -9.29
CA PRO A 12 6.88 4.58 -9.44
C PRO A 12 7.22 3.42 -8.51
N VAL A 13 6.36 2.40 -8.50
CA VAL A 13 6.68 1.12 -7.90
C VAL A 13 7.83 0.46 -8.68
N HIS A 14 8.68 -0.31 -7.97
CA HIS A 14 9.79 -1.02 -8.59
C HIS A 14 10.03 -2.39 -7.93
N SER A 15 10.95 -3.17 -8.50
CA SER A 15 11.23 -4.53 -8.03
C SER A 15 11.67 -4.60 -6.57
N GLY A 16 12.30 -3.53 -6.05
CA GLY A 16 12.66 -3.45 -4.64
C GLY A 16 11.46 -3.48 -3.72
N HIS A 17 10.35 -2.82 -4.09
CA HIS A 17 9.10 -2.87 -3.33
C HIS A 17 8.54 -4.29 -3.30
N VAL A 18 8.51 -4.96 -4.43
CA VAL A 18 8.02 -6.34 -4.55
C VAL A 18 8.87 -7.28 -3.69
N GLY A 19 10.20 -7.12 -3.74
CA GLY A 19 11.13 -7.93 -2.95
C GLY A 19 10.92 -7.77 -1.46
N ILE A 20 10.72 -6.53 -0.98
CA ILE A 20 10.45 -6.26 0.43
C ILE A 20 9.18 -6.95 0.90
N VAL A 21 8.10 -6.86 0.12
CA VAL A 21 6.81 -7.47 0.47
C VAL A 21 6.92 -9.00 0.51
N LYS A 22 7.54 -9.61 -0.50
CA LYS A 22 7.74 -11.06 -0.53
C LYS A 22 8.54 -11.54 0.67
N LYS A 23 9.62 -10.84 0.99
CA LYS A 23 10.47 -11.19 2.12
C LYS A 23 9.72 -11.06 3.44
N ALA A 24 8.92 -10.00 3.60
CA ALA A 24 8.14 -9.80 4.82
C ALA A 24 7.09 -10.90 5.01
N VAL A 25 6.40 -11.30 3.95
CA VAL A 25 5.41 -12.38 4.01
C VAL A 25 6.07 -13.68 4.49
N ASP A 26 7.23 -14.02 3.92
CA ASP A 26 7.93 -15.24 4.29
C ASP A 26 8.55 -15.17 5.69
N SER A 27 9.28 -14.07 5.98
CA SER A 27 10.05 -13.95 7.23
C SER A 27 9.18 -13.76 8.47
N LEU A 28 8.07 -13.05 8.33
CA LEU A 28 7.16 -12.74 9.44
C LEU A 28 5.97 -13.68 9.53
N GLY A 29 5.85 -14.62 8.59
CA GLY A 29 4.74 -15.56 8.58
C GLY A 29 3.39 -14.87 8.41
N LEU A 30 3.32 -13.87 7.53
CA LEU A 30 2.07 -13.12 7.30
C LEU A 30 1.06 -13.99 6.57
N ASP A 31 -0.19 -13.91 7.00
CA ASP A 31 -1.31 -14.52 6.29
C ASP A 31 -1.77 -13.67 5.12
N ARG A 32 -1.55 -12.35 5.23
CA ARG A 32 -1.89 -11.38 4.19
C ARG A 32 -0.98 -10.16 4.30
N CYS A 33 -0.63 -9.59 3.18
CA CYS A 33 0.02 -8.28 3.13
C CYS A 33 -0.82 -7.34 2.28
N ILE A 34 -1.22 -6.22 2.87
CA ILE A 34 -2.04 -5.21 2.19
C ILE A 34 -1.11 -4.08 1.76
N VAL A 35 -1.01 -3.87 0.45
CA VAL A 35 -0.22 -2.78 -0.14
C VAL A 35 -1.15 -1.59 -0.36
N VAL A 36 -0.85 -0.47 0.28
CA VAL A 36 -1.71 0.72 0.27
C VAL A 36 -0.96 1.88 -0.38
N PRO A 37 -1.17 2.13 -1.68
CA PRO A 37 -0.62 3.32 -2.32
C PRO A 37 -1.23 4.58 -1.72
N ALA A 38 -0.38 5.55 -1.35
CA ALA A 38 -0.82 6.80 -0.77
C ALA A 38 -1.22 7.80 -1.85
N ALA A 39 -2.24 8.61 -1.56
CA ALA A 39 -2.49 9.82 -2.33
C ALA A 39 -1.40 10.84 -1.98
N LEU A 40 -0.84 11.51 -2.98
CA LEU A 40 0.19 12.52 -2.73
C LEU A 40 -0.45 13.78 -2.16
N ASN A 41 0.14 14.30 -1.08
CA ASN A 41 -0.29 15.55 -0.48
C ASN A 41 0.07 16.71 -1.43
N PRO A 42 -0.89 17.52 -1.91
CA PRO A 42 -0.61 18.60 -2.84
C PRO A 42 0.27 19.71 -2.23
N PHE A 43 0.39 19.76 -0.91
CA PHE A 43 1.23 20.75 -0.22
C PHE A 43 2.67 20.27 -0.01
N LYS A 44 3.01 19.05 -0.44
CA LYS A 44 4.37 18.53 -0.35
C LYS A 44 5.07 18.67 -1.69
N ALA A 45 6.40 18.85 -1.65
CA ALA A 45 7.22 18.92 -2.86
C ALA A 45 7.06 17.68 -3.74
N ASP A 46 6.80 16.53 -3.14
CA ASP A 46 6.60 15.26 -3.87
C ASP A 46 5.46 15.32 -4.86
N ALA A 47 4.37 16.02 -4.53
CA ALA A 47 3.23 16.15 -5.43
C ALA A 47 3.60 16.90 -6.72
N ALA A 48 4.43 17.96 -6.59
CA ALA A 48 4.89 18.74 -7.73
C ALA A 48 5.87 17.96 -8.62
N ASN A 49 6.60 17.01 -8.04
CA ASN A 49 7.62 16.23 -8.74
C ASN A 49 7.14 14.82 -9.09
N ALA A 50 5.87 14.51 -8.85
CA ALA A 50 5.33 13.19 -9.16
C ALA A 50 5.34 12.96 -10.68
N LYS A 51 5.91 11.84 -11.11
CA LYS A 51 5.95 11.45 -12.53
C LYS A 51 4.62 10.92 -13.02
N PHE A 52 3.81 10.39 -12.11
CA PHE A 52 2.57 9.69 -12.44
C PHE A 52 1.44 10.19 -11.58
N SER A 53 0.24 10.24 -12.15
CA SER A 53 -0.99 10.53 -11.41
C SER A 53 -1.28 9.41 -10.40
N SER A 54 -2.21 9.67 -9.46
CA SER A 54 -2.64 8.64 -8.51
C SER A 54 -3.21 7.42 -9.22
N CYS A 55 -3.99 7.63 -10.28
CA CYS A 55 -4.55 6.52 -11.06
C CYS A 55 -3.46 5.70 -11.74
N ASP A 56 -2.48 6.35 -12.35
CA ASP A 56 -1.37 5.66 -13.02
C ASP A 56 -0.53 4.88 -12.02
N ARG A 57 -0.24 5.47 -10.85
CA ARG A 57 0.51 4.80 -9.80
C ARG A 57 -0.23 3.56 -9.31
N LEU A 58 -1.54 3.65 -9.13
CA LEU A 58 -2.35 2.51 -8.71
C LEU A 58 -2.32 1.38 -9.72
N LEU A 59 -2.44 1.71 -11.02
CA LEU A 59 -2.35 0.70 -12.08
C LEU A 59 -0.99 0.00 -12.09
N LEU A 60 0.10 0.75 -11.92
CA LEU A 60 1.45 0.17 -11.88
C LEU A 60 1.65 -0.72 -10.66
N VAL A 61 1.14 -0.31 -9.49
CA VAL A 61 1.22 -1.10 -8.26
C VAL A 61 0.43 -2.39 -8.42
N ARG A 62 -0.78 -2.33 -8.95
CA ARG A 62 -1.59 -3.53 -9.19
C ARG A 62 -0.89 -4.49 -10.15
N ALA A 63 -0.29 -3.96 -11.21
CA ALA A 63 0.46 -4.80 -12.15
C ALA A 63 1.67 -5.46 -11.50
N ALA A 64 2.41 -4.70 -10.67
CA ALA A 64 3.62 -5.21 -10.02
C ALA A 64 3.33 -6.33 -9.02
N PHE A 65 2.21 -6.24 -8.30
CA PHE A 65 1.84 -7.23 -7.28
C PHE A 65 0.84 -8.27 -7.76
N ASN A 66 0.46 -8.22 -9.03
CA ASN A 66 -0.50 -9.17 -9.59
C ASN A 66 0.04 -10.62 -9.49
N GLY A 67 -0.79 -11.52 -8.99
CA GLY A 67 -0.45 -12.93 -8.88
C GLY A 67 0.51 -13.30 -7.75
N ILE A 68 0.91 -12.35 -6.92
CA ILE A 68 1.75 -12.64 -5.76
C ILE A 68 0.85 -13.13 -4.63
N GLU A 69 1.11 -14.35 -4.16
CA GLU A 69 0.32 -15.00 -3.13
C GLU A 69 0.31 -14.19 -1.82
N LYS A 70 -0.85 -14.11 -1.18
CA LYS A 70 -1.07 -13.41 0.10
C LYS A 70 -0.92 -11.90 0.03
N VAL A 71 -0.80 -11.33 -1.15
CA VAL A 71 -0.66 -9.89 -1.33
C VAL A 71 -1.88 -9.33 -2.04
N VAL A 72 -2.46 -8.28 -1.46
CA VAL A 72 -3.56 -7.53 -2.06
C VAL A 72 -3.22 -6.05 -2.11
N VAL A 73 -3.70 -5.36 -3.14
CA VAL A 73 -3.53 -3.91 -3.28
C VAL A 73 -4.82 -3.24 -2.86
N ASP A 74 -4.73 -2.26 -1.96
CA ASP A 74 -5.86 -1.53 -1.42
C ASP A 74 -5.79 -0.07 -1.88
N ASP A 75 -6.84 0.42 -2.48
CA ASP A 75 -6.89 1.76 -3.08
C ASP A 75 -7.53 2.83 -2.18
N ARG A 76 -7.82 2.49 -0.92
CA ARG A 76 -8.61 3.38 -0.03
C ARG A 76 -8.04 4.79 0.13
N GLU A 77 -6.71 4.93 0.20
CA GLU A 77 -6.10 6.25 0.34
C GLU A 77 -6.19 7.06 -0.95
N ILE A 78 -6.06 6.42 -2.10
CA ILE A 78 -6.22 7.08 -3.39
C ILE A 78 -7.67 7.50 -3.62
N VAL A 79 -8.62 6.64 -3.29
CA VAL A 79 -10.06 6.93 -3.41
C VAL A 79 -10.46 8.08 -2.49
N ARG A 80 -9.95 8.08 -1.25
CA ARG A 80 -10.20 9.17 -0.30
C ARG A 80 -9.65 10.49 -0.80
N GLY A 81 -8.45 10.46 -1.42
CA GLY A 81 -7.77 11.65 -1.91
C GLY A 81 -7.27 12.56 -0.79
N GLY A 82 -6.64 13.67 -1.17
CA GLY A 82 -6.17 14.65 -0.21
C GLY A 82 -5.12 14.12 0.76
N ILE A 83 -5.16 14.60 2.01
CA ILE A 83 -4.22 14.18 3.06
C ILE A 83 -4.73 12.90 3.69
N SER A 84 -3.90 11.85 3.67
CA SER A 84 -4.18 10.60 4.33
C SER A 84 -3.14 10.34 5.42
N TYR A 85 -3.61 9.89 6.57
CA TYR A 85 -2.76 9.54 7.69
C TYR A 85 -2.71 8.03 7.85
N ALA A 86 -1.50 7.49 7.98
CA ALA A 86 -1.30 6.05 8.12
C ALA A 86 -2.10 5.45 9.29
N ILE A 87 -2.24 6.19 10.39
CA ILE A 87 -2.99 5.70 11.54
C ILE A 87 -4.46 5.46 11.22
N ASP A 88 -5.06 6.30 10.39
CA ASP A 88 -6.47 6.13 10.00
C ASP A 88 -6.63 4.88 9.15
N THR A 89 -5.72 4.64 8.22
CA THR A 89 -5.71 3.44 7.40
C THR A 89 -5.55 2.18 8.26
N VAL A 90 -4.63 2.20 9.21
CA VAL A 90 -4.43 1.06 10.13
C VAL A 90 -5.69 0.80 10.96
N ARG A 91 -6.33 1.84 11.47
CA ARG A 91 -7.58 1.69 12.24
C ARG A 91 -8.71 1.11 11.41
N GLU A 92 -8.86 1.56 10.17
CA GLU A 92 -9.88 1.03 9.26
C GLU A 92 -9.66 -0.45 8.98
N ILE A 93 -8.42 -0.83 8.66
CA ILE A 93 -8.07 -2.22 8.39
C ILE A 93 -8.27 -3.09 9.64
N ALA A 94 -7.91 -2.58 10.81
CA ALA A 94 -8.13 -3.31 12.07
C ALA A 94 -9.63 -3.56 12.32
N ALA A 95 -10.46 -2.57 12.04
CA ALA A 95 -11.92 -2.70 12.20
C ALA A 95 -12.52 -3.72 11.22
N GLU A 96 -11.97 -3.82 10.02
CA GLU A 96 -12.40 -4.77 8.99
C GLU A 96 -11.94 -6.22 9.29
N ASN A 97 -10.92 -6.38 10.13
CA ASN A 97 -10.32 -7.67 10.44
C ASN A 97 -10.20 -7.88 11.96
N PRO A 98 -11.34 -8.02 12.66
CA PRO A 98 -11.33 -8.17 14.12
C PRO A 98 -10.50 -9.38 14.56
N GLY A 99 -9.66 -9.17 15.56
CA GLY A 99 -8.81 -10.23 16.09
C GLY A 99 -7.53 -10.50 15.30
N ALA A 100 -7.32 -9.80 14.19
CA ALA A 100 -6.06 -9.94 13.44
C ALA A 100 -4.93 -9.18 14.14
N GLU A 101 -3.72 -9.73 14.04
CA GLU A 101 -2.49 -9.07 14.44
C GLU A 101 -1.95 -8.28 13.24
N LEU A 102 -1.71 -7.01 13.42
CA LEU A 102 -1.22 -6.11 12.38
C LEU A 102 0.27 -5.77 12.54
#